data_11601427f66ce54ff40ec5164c384d63
#
_entry.id   11601427f66ce54ff40ec5164c384d63
#
_cell.length_a   1.000
_cell.length_b   1.000
_cell.length_c   1.000
_cell.angle_alpha   90.00
_cell.angle_beta   90.00
_cell.angle_gamma   90.00
#
_symmetry.space_group_name_H-M   'P 1'
#
loop_
_entity.id
_entity.type
_entity.pdbx_description
1 polymer ?
#
loop_
_entity_poly.entity_id
_entity_poly.type
_entity_poly.pdbx_seq_one_letter_code
_entity_poly.pdbx_strand_id
1 'polypeptide(L)'
;METNKNVIFFGNGLNRVSEGLDWEELLRKISHGQILKDIPLTFQYEDICLSRDAEIFDKGPSCSVGEDKLKEVIADELSVIHGNDVYEALAKLPVKHYITTNYDMTLESTLKKMGYHKIQSDSNESRYSIHRYSIFEKDNDTKQIWHIHGNIDKRNSII
;
A
#
# COMPACT_ATOMS: atom_id res chain seq x y z
N MET A 1 -20.07 -25.51 11.68
CA MET A 1 -18.73 -24.93 11.44
C MET A 1 -18.78 -23.50 11.90
N GLU A 2 -18.07 -23.15 12.97
CA GLU A 2 -17.90 -21.76 13.36
C GLU A 2 -17.10 -21.04 12.26
N THR A 3 -17.71 -20.08 11.61
CA THR A 3 -17.00 -19.20 10.69
C THR A 3 -15.99 -18.41 11.50
N ASN A 4 -14.71 -18.63 11.25
CA ASN A 4 -13.63 -17.87 11.88
C ASN A 4 -13.84 -16.38 11.54
N LYS A 5 -14.33 -15.61 12.53
CA LYS A 5 -14.67 -14.19 12.39
C LYS A 5 -13.46 -13.26 12.60
N ASN A 6 -12.27 -13.83 12.71
CA ASN A 6 -11.07 -13.06 12.97
C ASN A 6 -10.66 -12.30 11.70
N VAL A 7 -10.28 -11.05 11.90
CA VAL A 7 -9.73 -10.15 10.87
C VAL A 7 -8.35 -9.72 11.36
N ILE A 8 -7.38 -9.72 10.47
CA ILE A 8 -6.07 -9.15 10.75
C ILE A 8 -5.99 -7.78 10.10
N PHE A 9 -5.66 -6.79 10.93
CA PHE A 9 -5.29 -5.45 10.47
C PHE A 9 -3.79 -5.27 10.62
N PHE A 10 -3.11 -4.83 9.54
CA PHE A 10 -1.67 -4.61 9.56
C PHE A 10 -1.27 -3.40 8.72
N GLY A 11 -0.10 -2.88 8.99
CA GLY A 11 0.48 -1.72 8.31
C GLY A 11 1.97 -1.93 8.01
N ASN A 12 2.66 -0.85 7.67
CA ASN A 12 4.03 -0.87 7.16
C ASN A 12 5.09 -1.40 8.14
N GLY A 13 4.73 -1.60 9.41
CA GLY A 13 5.63 -2.22 10.39
C GLY A 13 6.16 -3.60 9.98
N LEU A 14 5.41 -4.35 9.16
CA LEU A 14 5.85 -5.65 8.64
C LEU A 14 7.00 -5.52 7.61
N ASN A 15 7.05 -4.44 6.86
CA ASN A 15 8.09 -4.19 5.87
C ASN A 15 9.44 -3.86 6.52
N ARG A 16 9.43 -3.29 7.72
CA ARG A 16 10.66 -2.95 8.48
C ARG A 16 11.48 -4.18 8.89
N VAL A 17 10.86 -5.36 8.92
CA VAL A 17 11.55 -6.61 9.29
C VAL A 17 12.50 -7.10 8.18
N SER A 18 12.31 -6.65 6.94
CA SER A 18 13.04 -7.11 5.76
C SER A 18 13.75 -6.00 4.98
N GLU A 19 14.32 -5.01 5.66
CA GLU A 19 14.99 -3.88 5.00
C GLU A 19 14.08 -3.10 4.03
N GLY A 20 12.76 -3.27 4.17
CA GLY A 20 11.77 -2.54 3.39
C GLY A 20 11.71 -1.08 3.84
N LEU A 21 11.35 -0.20 2.91
CA LEU A 21 11.18 1.22 3.18
C LEU A 21 10.15 1.45 4.29
N ASP A 22 10.53 2.17 5.33
CA ASP A 22 9.57 2.73 6.25
C ASP A 22 8.99 4.05 5.70
N TRP A 23 7.96 4.57 6.37
CA TRP A 23 7.32 5.82 5.95
C TRP A 23 8.28 7.00 5.95
N GLU A 24 9.19 7.09 6.90
CA GLU A 24 10.17 8.17 6.97
C GLU A 24 11.14 8.11 5.79
N GLU A 25 11.60 6.92 5.44
CA GLU A 25 12.49 6.72 4.32
C GLU A 25 11.81 6.98 2.98
N LEU A 26 10.55 6.54 2.82
CA LEU A 26 9.75 6.85 1.64
C LEU A 26 9.57 8.37 1.50
N LEU A 27 9.15 9.06 2.57
CA LEU A 27 8.99 10.51 2.57
C LEU A 27 10.30 11.23 2.25
N ARG A 28 11.43 10.76 2.77
CA ARG A 28 12.75 11.31 2.45
C ARG A 28 13.07 11.22 0.96
N LYS A 29 12.74 10.10 0.33
CA LYS A 29 12.94 9.90 -1.10
C LYS A 29 12.04 10.82 -1.93
N ILE A 30 10.76 10.90 -1.62
CA ILE A 30 9.81 11.72 -2.37
C ILE A 30 9.97 13.22 -2.12
N SER A 31 10.56 13.63 -0.98
CA SER A 31 10.85 15.03 -0.64
C SER A 31 12.25 15.50 -1.07
N HIS A 32 12.99 14.68 -1.78
CA HIS A 32 14.40 14.96 -2.13
C HIS A 32 15.30 15.26 -0.92
N GLY A 33 15.03 14.61 0.22
CA GLY A 33 15.81 14.73 1.46
C GLY A 33 15.36 15.81 2.43
N GLN A 34 14.31 16.55 2.11
CA GLN A 34 13.76 17.59 2.98
C GLN A 34 12.71 17.01 3.94
N ILE A 35 13.14 16.42 5.05
CA ILE A 35 12.24 15.99 6.12
C ILE A 35 12.32 16.99 7.27
N LEU A 36 11.16 17.50 7.66
CA LEU A 36 11.01 18.38 8.84
C LEU A 36 10.83 17.47 10.08
N LYS A 37 11.85 17.42 10.94
CA LYS A 37 11.89 16.50 12.08
C LYS A 37 10.80 16.69 13.12
N ASP A 38 10.20 17.88 13.18
CA ASP A 38 9.24 18.26 14.21
C ASP A 38 7.78 18.22 13.73
N ILE A 39 7.54 17.74 12.51
CA ILE A 39 6.21 17.66 11.92
C ILE A 39 5.79 16.18 11.79
N PRO A 40 4.57 15.80 12.23
CA PRO A 40 4.07 14.44 12.02
C PRO A 40 4.11 14.01 10.56
N LEU A 41 4.44 12.75 10.29
CA LEU A 41 4.65 12.21 8.93
C LEU A 41 3.46 12.44 7.99
N THR A 42 2.24 12.40 8.50
CA THR A 42 1.01 12.69 7.74
C THR A 42 0.97 14.12 7.22
N PHE A 43 1.36 15.10 8.04
CA PHE A 43 1.42 16.50 7.62
C PHE A 43 2.58 16.76 6.66
N GLN A 44 3.69 16.05 6.82
CA GLN A 44 4.80 16.14 5.87
C GLN A 44 4.39 15.67 4.47
N TYR A 45 3.58 14.62 4.37
CA TYR A 45 3.06 14.16 3.09
C TYR A 45 2.17 15.23 2.43
N GLU A 46 1.27 15.85 3.19
CA GLU A 46 0.45 16.95 2.70
C GLU A 46 1.30 18.15 2.25
N ASP A 47 2.32 18.51 3.03
CA ASP A 47 3.23 19.61 2.69
C ASP A 47 4.01 19.34 1.41
N ILE A 48 4.49 18.10 1.21
CA ILE A 48 5.16 17.69 -0.03
C ILE A 48 4.21 17.80 -1.23
N CYS A 49 2.95 17.38 -1.08
CA CYS A 49 1.95 17.50 -2.13
C CYS A 49 1.68 18.97 -2.47
N LEU A 50 1.49 19.81 -1.46
CA LEU A 50 1.23 21.25 -1.62
C LEU A 50 2.44 22.00 -2.20
N SER A 51 3.66 21.66 -1.76
CA SER A 51 4.89 22.28 -2.26
C SER A 51 5.12 21.97 -3.74
N ARG A 52 4.84 20.73 -4.15
CA ARG A 52 4.93 20.35 -5.57
C ARG A 52 3.84 21.00 -6.42
N ASP A 53 2.65 21.17 -5.89
CA ASP A 53 1.61 21.94 -6.55
C ASP A 53 2.02 23.40 -6.74
N ALA A 54 2.69 24.00 -5.76
CA ALA A 54 3.21 25.37 -5.86
C ALA A 54 4.30 25.53 -6.94
N GLU A 55 5.22 24.58 -7.07
CA GLU A 55 6.22 24.58 -8.13
C GLU A 55 5.61 24.41 -9.54
N ILE A 56 4.45 23.74 -9.63
CA ILE A 56 3.70 23.55 -10.88
C ILE A 56 2.83 24.75 -11.20
N PHE A 57 2.32 25.46 -10.20
CA PHE A 57 1.53 26.68 -10.37
C PHE A 57 2.30 27.78 -11.11
N ASP A 58 3.61 27.83 -10.95
CA ASP A 58 4.48 28.78 -11.67
C ASP A 58 4.59 28.45 -13.18
N LYS A 59 4.08 27.29 -13.63
CA LYS A 59 4.15 26.78 -15.00
C LYS A 59 2.79 26.59 -15.70
N GLY A 60 1.66 26.93 -15.05
CA GLY A 60 0.31 26.84 -15.62
C GLY A 60 -0.62 25.79 -14.97
N PRO A 61 -1.93 25.79 -15.25
CA PRO A 61 -2.95 25.15 -14.44
C PRO A 61 -3.01 23.63 -14.66
N SER A 62 -2.38 22.85 -13.79
CA SER A 62 -2.65 21.42 -13.68
C SER A 62 -2.22 20.89 -12.32
N CYS A 63 -3.08 21.03 -11.34
CA CYS A 63 -2.93 20.51 -9.98
C CYS A 63 -2.81 18.95 -9.95
N SER A 64 -3.34 18.26 -10.96
CA SER A 64 -3.32 16.80 -11.07
C SER A 64 -1.96 16.19 -11.41
N VAL A 65 -1.13 16.90 -12.16
CA VAL A 65 0.15 16.35 -12.68
C VAL A 65 1.18 16.10 -11.56
N GLY A 66 1.17 16.92 -10.51
CA GLY A 66 2.08 16.77 -9.36
C GLY A 66 1.75 15.53 -8.53
N GLU A 67 0.48 15.36 -8.21
CA GLU A 67 -0.02 14.22 -7.44
C GLU A 67 0.16 12.90 -8.19
N ASP A 68 -0.17 12.86 -9.48
CA ASP A 68 0.00 11.66 -10.31
C ASP A 68 1.46 11.22 -10.37
N LYS A 69 2.38 12.17 -10.55
CA LYS A 69 3.81 11.88 -10.57
C LYS A 69 4.33 11.43 -9.21
N LEU A 70 3.79 11.98 -8.12
CA LEU A 70 4.12 11.53 -6.77
C LEU A 70 3.67 10.08 -6.55
N LYS A 71 2.47 9.73 -6.98
CA LYS A 71 1.93 8.36 -6.92
C LYS A 71 2.75 7.37 -7.76
N GLU A 72 3.28 7.81 -8.91
CA GLU A 72 4.23 7.01 -9.70
C GLU A 72 5.50 6.71 -8.90
N VAL A 73 6.12 7.72 -8.31
CA VAL A 73 7.34 7.53 -7.51
C VAL A 73 7.07 6.61 -6.32
N ILE A 74 5.96 6.79 -5.61
CA ILE A 74 5.56 5.90 -4.50
C ILE A 74 5.40 4.46 -4.99
N ALA A 75 4.71 4.26 -6.11
CA ALA A 75 4.49 2.92 -6.66
C ALA A 75 5.80 2.25 -7.09
N ASP A 76 6.71 2.99 -7.71
CA ASP A 76 8.00 2.47 -8.16
C ASP A 76 8.89 2.09 -6.97
N GLU A 77 8.98 2.92 -5.93
CA GLU A 77 9.74 2.64 -4.72
C GLU A 77 9.20 1.43 -3.94
N LEU A 78 7.89 1.25 -3.90
CA LEU A 78 7.26 0.14 -3.19
C LEU A 78 7.18 -1.15 -4.02
N SER A 79 7.39 -1.09 -5.33
CA SER A 79 7.37 -2.27 -6.21
C SER A 79 8.50 -3.25 -5.93
N VAL A 80 9.60 -2.78 -5.33
CA VAL A 80 10.79 -3.59 -5.00
C VAL A 80 10.70 -4.27 -3.64
N ILE A 81 9.63 -4.06 -2.87
CA ILE A 81 9.47 -4.70 -1.57
C ILE A 81 9.23 -6.20 -1.75
N HIS A 82 10.04 -6.99 -1.08
CA HIS A 82 9.96 -8.44 -1.10
C HIS A 82 9.33 -8.98 0.19
N GLY A 83 8.60 -10.10 0.05
CA GLY A 83 8.07 -10.83 1.20
C GLY A 83 9.19 -11.36 2.10
N ASN A 84 8.88 -11.46 3.38
CA ASN A 84 9.76 -11.99 4.41
C ASN A 84 9.05 -13.09 5.21
N ASP A 85 9.75 -13.70 6.18
CA ASP A 85 9.22 -14.77 7.03
C ASP A 85 7.97 -14.35 7.80
N VAL A 86 7.83 -13.05 8.13
CA VAL A 86 6.65 -12.53 8.82
C VAL A 86 5.43 -12.55 7.91
N TYR A 87 5.58 -12.18 6.63
CA TYR A 87 4.48 -12.30 5.65
C TYR A 87 4.10 -13.76 5.40
N GLU A 88 5.06 -14.68 5.38
CA GLU A 88 4.76 -16.11 5.29
C GLU A 88 4.02 -16.62 6.53
N ALA A 89 4.45 -16.21 7.73
CA ALA A 89 3.77 -16.56 8.97
C ALA A 89 2.35 -16.00 8.99
N LEU A 90 2.17 -14.73 8.57
CA LEU A 90 0.88 -14.06 8.44
C LEU A 90 -0.05 -14.83 7.49
N ALA A 91 0.45 -15.23 6.33
CA ALA A 91 -0.31 -15.97 5.33
C ALA A 91 -0.76 -17.37 5.80
N LYS A 92 0.01 -18.00 6.70
CA LYS A 92 -0.30 -19.33 7.29
C LYS A 92 -1.36 -19.26 8.40
N LEU A 93 -1.70 -18.08 8.90
CA LEU A 93 -2.71 -17.96 9.94
C LEU A 93 -4.08 -18.44 9.44
N PRO A 94 -4.88 -19.11 10.31
CA PRO A 94 -6.22 -19.60 9.96
C PRO A 94 -7.23 -18.44 9.95
N VAL A 95 -6.94 -17.40 9.19
CA VAL A 95 -7.73 -16.18 9.06
C VAL A 95 -8.09 -15.97 7.60
N LYS A 96 -9.32 -15.56 7.37
CA LYS A 96 -9.85 -15.32 6.02
C LYS A 96 -9.67 -13.87 5.54
N HIS A 97 -9.74 -12.91 6.46
CA HIS A 97 -9.78 -11.49 6.11
C HIS A 97 -8.58 -10.74 6.62
N TYR A 98 -7.94 -10.01 5.72
CA TYR A 98 -6.81 -9.13 5.97
C TYR A 98 -7.16 -7.72 5.52
N ILE A 99 -6.88 -6.75 6.37
CA ILE A 99 -7.03 -5.32 6.05
C ILE A 99 -5.67 -4.67 6.21
N THR A 100 -5.25 -3.91 5.21
CA THR A 100 -3.97 -3.22 5.26
C THR A 100 -4.07 -1.76 4.84
N THR A 101 -3.22 -0.94 5.46
CA THR A 101 -2.91 0.42 5.03
C THR A 101 -1.74 0.47 4.05
N ASN A 102 -1.05 -0.64 3.83
CA ASN A 102 0.07 -0.70 2.91
C ASN A 102 -0.38 -0.56 1.47
N TYR A 103 0.42 0.12 0.68
CA TYR A 103 0.22 0.23 -0.77
C TYR A 103 0.83 -0.93 -1.55
N ASP A 104 1.85 -1.61 -0.96
CA ASP A 104 2.55 -2.73 -1.61
C ASP A 104 1.67 -3.99 -1.71
N MET A 105 2.03 -4.88 -2.63
CA MET A 105 1.34 -6.14 -2.90
C MET A 105 2.10 -7.34 -2.31
N THR A 106 2.80 -7.15 -1.21
CA THR A 106 3.72 -8.15 -0.65
C THR A 106 2.98 -9.39 -0.15
N LEU A 107 1.84 -9.21 0.54
CA LEU A 107 1.05 -10.36 1.02
C LEU A 107 0.48 -11.16 -0.15
N GLU A 108 -0.04 -10.50 -1.19
CA GLU A 108 -0.53 -11.16 -2.41
C GLU A 108 0.57 -11.95 -3.12
N SER A 109 1.75 -11.36 -3.22
CA SER A 109 2.91 -12.02 -3.81
C SER A 109 3.35 -13.22 -2.99
N THR A 110 3.30 -13.13 -1.66
CA THR A 110 3.58 -14.23 -0.74
C THR A 110 2.56 -15.36 -0.89
N LEU A 111 1.26 -15.04 -0.94
CA LEU A 111 0.22 -16.04 -1.18
C LEU A 111 0.41 -16.76 -2.50
N LYS A 112 0.75 -16.04 -3.58
CA LYS A 112 1.05 -16.67 -4.89
C LYS A 112 2.23 -17.63 -4.80
N LYS A 113 3.32 -17.26 -4.12
CA LYS A 113 4.48 -18.14 -3.88
C LYS A 113 4.10 -19.40 -3.09
N MET A 114 3.12 -19.29 -2.19
CA MET A 114 2.58 -20.43 -1.42
C MET A 114 1.57 -21.28 -2.21
N GLY A 115 1.31 -20.97 -3.47
CA GLY A 115 0.43 -21.73 -4.35
C GLY A 115 -1.04 -21.28 -4.33
N TYR A 116 -1.36 -20.14 -3.71
CA TYR A 116 -2.69 -19.53 -3.86
C TYR A 116 -2.81 -18.87 -5.24
N HIS A 117 -3.98 -18.94 -5.83
CA HIS A 117 -4.30 -18.24 -7.06
C HIS A 117 -5.42 -17.21 -6.83
N LYS A 118 -5.30 -16.07 -7.50
CA LYS A 118 -6.31 -15.00 -7.43
C LYS A 118 -7.57 -15.44 -8.18
N ILE A 119 -8.70 -15.44 -7.51
CA ILE A 119 -10.01 -15.80 -8.10
C ILE A 119 -10.89 -14.59 -8.36
N GLN A 120 -10.70 -13.51 -7.60
CA GLN A 120 -11.47 -12.28 -7.74
C GLN A 120 -10.66 -11.07 -7.28
N SER A 121 -10.92 -9.93 -7.87
CA SER A 121 -10.45 -8.65 -7.37
C SER A 121 -11.42 -7.53 -7.72
N ASP A 122 -11.52 -6.54 -6.85
CA ASP A 122 -12.11 -5.25 -7.13
C ASP A 122 -11.06 -4.19 -6.84
N SER A 123 -10.85 -3.27 -7.75
CA SER A 123 -9.81 -2.25 -7.67
C SER A 123 -10.41 -0.91 -8.09
N ASN A 124 -11.38 -0.45 -7.30
CA ASN A 124 -11.95 0.87 -7.51
C ASN A 124 -10.89 1.94 -7.28
N GLU A 125 -10.65 2.78 -8.27
CA GLU A 125 -9.65 3.85 -8.25
C GLU A 125 -10.16 5.13 -7.58
N SER A 126 -11.45 5.20 -7.26
CA SER A 126 -12.00 6.37 -6.54
C SER A 126 -11.34 6.53 -5.18
N ARG A 127 -10.84 7.71 -4.90
CA ARG A 127 -10.18 8.09 -3.63
C ARG A 127 -11.04 7.73 -2.40
N TYR A 128 -12.34 7.81 -2.51
CA TYR A 128 -13.28 7.58 -1.42
C TYR A 128 -13.84 6.16 -1.36
N SER A 129 -13.43 5.26 -2.25
CA SER A 129 -13.90 3.88 -2.26
C SER A 129 -13.05 3.00 -1.36
N ILE A 130 -13.70 2.16 -0.56
CA ILE A 130 -13.07 1.06 0.16
C ILE A 130 -13.08 -0.25 -0.65
N HIS A 131 -13.67 -0.25 -1.85
CA HIS A 131 -13.74 -1.43 -2.73
C HIS A 131 -12.41 -1.66 -3.45
N ARG A 132 -11.40 -2.10 -2.68
CA ARG A 132 -10.07 -2.43 -3.16
C ARG A 132 -9.63 -3.71 -2.47
N TYR A 133 -10.05 -4.84 -3.03
CA TYR A 133 -9.73 -6.13 -2.45
C TYR A 133 -9.31 -7.15 -3.50
N SER A 134 -8.59 -8.16 -3.04
CA SER A 134 -8.24 -9.36 -3.81
C SER A 134 -8.62 -10.60 -3.03
N ILE A 135 -9.19 -11.59 -3.71
CA ILE A 135 -9.51 -12.89 -3.12
C ILE A 135 -8.59 -13.95 -3.76
N PHE A 136 -7.97 -14.73 -2.89
CA PHE A 136 -7.08 -15.83 -3.24
C PHE A 136 -7.64 -17.13 -2.68
N GLU A 137 -7.43 -18.23 -3.40
CA GLU A 137 -7.87 -19.56 -3.00
C GLU A 137 -6.78 -20.59 -3.23
N LYS A 138 -6.71 -21.56 -2.31
CA LYS A 138 -5.91 -22.78 -2.40
C LYS A 138 -6.58 -23.87 -1.56
N ASP A 139 -6.84 -25.03 -2.14
CA ASP A 139 -7.34 -26.23 -1.43
C ASP A 139 -8.56 -25.94 -0.51
N ASN A 140 -9.53 -25.14 -0.97
CA ASN A 140 -10.69 -24.64 -0.23
C ASN A 140 -10.36 -23.64 0.92
N ASP A 141 -9.10 -23.24 1.09
CA ASP A 141 -8.75 -22.10 1.94
C ASP A 141 -8.81 -20.81 1.14
N THR A 142 -9.58 -19.85 1.64
CA THR A 142 -9.80 -18.56 0.97
C THR A 142 -9.22 -17.44 1.79
N LYS A 143 -8.43 -16.57 1.18
CA LYS A 143 -7.85 -15.35 1.77
C LYS A 143 -8.35 -14.13 1.02
N GLN A 144 -8.87 -13.15 1.74
CA GLN A 144 -9.31 -11.87 1.19
C GLN A 144 -8.50 -10.72 1.77
N ILE A 145 -7.89 -9.92 0.92
CA ILE A 145 -7.02 -8.80 1.31
C ILE A 145 -7.67 -7.50 0.86
N TRP A 146 -7.80 -6.55 1.77
CA TRP A 146 -8.36 -5.22 1.55
C TRP A 146 -7.29 -4.16 1.72
N HIS A 147 -7.09 -3.31 0.69
CA HIS A 147 -6.21 -2.15 0.72
C HIS A 147 -7.02 -0.88 0.93
N ILE A 148 -7.16 -0.44 2.17
CA ILE A 148 -8.04 0.70 2.50
C ILE A 148 -7.48 2.05 2.06
N HIS A 149 -6.17 2.18 1.87
CA HIS A 149 -5.51 3.38 1.37
C HIS A 149 -5.12 3.31 -0.11
N GLY A 150 -5.53 2.28 -0.82
CA GLY A 150 -5.11 2.03 -2.20
C GLY A 150 -3.96 1.05 -2.31
N ASN A 151 -3.50 0.81 -3.54
CA ASN A 151 -2.37 -0.08 -3.82
C ASN A 151 -1.62 0.33 -5.09
N ILE A 152 -0.39 -0.18 -5.23
CA ILE A 152 0.51 0.16 -6.34
C ILE A 152 0.06 -0.38 -7.70
N ASP A 153 -0.75 -1.42 -7.76
CA ASP A 153 -1.32 -1.93 -9.02
C ASP A 153 -2.32 -0.92 -9.62
N LYS A 154 -2.87 -0.04 -8.78
CA LYS A 154 -3.84 1.00 -9.13
C LYS A 154 -3.41 2.34 -8.54
N ARG A 155 -2.43 2.98 -9.17
CA ARG A 155 -1.77 4.21 -8.69
C ARG A 155 -2.75 5.31 -8.28
N ASN A 156 -3.82 5.51 -9.05
CA ASN A 156 -4.85 6.52 -8.73
C ASN A 156 -5.62 6.23 -7.44
N SER A 157 -5.55 4.99 -6.92
CA SER A 157 -6.17 4.62 -5.65
C SER A 157 -5.36 5.01 -4.42
N ILE A 158 -4.09 5.36 -4.58
CA ILE A 158 -3.20 5.77 -3.47
C ILE A 158 -3.71 7.11 -2.89
N ILE A 159 -3.91 7.13 -1.55
CA ILE A 159 -4.42 8.29 -0.82
C ILE A 159 -3.32 8.84 0.08
#